data_7f41a57759aed14b6cfe41d8c9b7fb42
#
_entry.id   7f41a57759aed14b6cfe41d8c9b7fb42
#
_cell.length_a   1.000
_cell.length_b   1.000
_cell.length_c   1.000
_cell.angle_alpha   90.00
_cell.angle_beta   90.00
_cell.angle_gamma   90.00
#
_symmetry.space_group_name_H-M   'P 1'
#
loop_
_entity.id
_entity.type
_entity.pdbx_description
1 polymer ?
#
loop_
_entity_poly.entity_id
_entity_poly.type
_entity_poly.pdbx_seq_one_letter_code
_entity_poly.pdbx_strand_id
1 'polypeptide(L)'
;VREMAAESWPTGDTFRPDVCVVRKSGQDAYVSAPLSSIMAGETFQTMLLDTSGVPYDSYFLSDILADEELQDYRVYIFANTRYLSEQERAAIRDTLMGADRWLVFLGDSGYITETGPSAEALSQFVGMTVTTDGSYSRAPAFVDVQHALTQDVPPFQGMSEFLVGLMTQSGQSSFTGRPQRFEIADAAATALGHYEDGAVAMATRNLGGWTSVYLGVPNSLDGAMLRNIAEEAGAYVLGAEGHETHMSGRMVSLHARKTGPVTLRLPDGTERTLDVKAQETYWIDLQGE
;
A
#
# COMPACT_ATOMS: atom_id res chain seq x y z
N VAL A 1 -16.95 22.55 9.43
CA VAL A 1 -15.84 22.21 10.36
C VAL A 1 -16.10 22.75 11.77
N ARG A 2 -16.54 24.00 11.96
CA ARG A 2 -16.84 24.56 13.30
C ARG A 2 -18.10 23.98 13.93
N GLU A 3 -19.12 23.67 13.14
CA GLU A 3 -20.36 23.02 13.62
C GLU A 3 -20.10 21.57 14.03
N MET A 4 -19.29 20.85 13.28
CA MET A 4 -18.91 19.47 13.61
C MET A 4 -18.08 19.35 14.90
N ALA A 5 -17.27 20.36 15.24
CA ALA A 5 -16.49 20.38 16.48
C ALA A 5 -17.34 20.63 17.74
N ALA A 6 -18.59 21.06 17.59
CA ALA A 6 -19.51 21.32 18.70
C ALA A 6 -20.39 20.10 19.02
N GLU A 7 -20.50 19.13 18.11
CA GLU A 7 -21.13 17.86 18.36
C GLU A 7 -20.08 16.89 18.92
N SER A 8 -20.36 16.29 20.09
CA SER A 8 -19.52 15.25 20.64
C SER A 8 -19.46 14.11 19.62
N TRP A 9 -18.26 13.80 19.10
CA TRP A 9 -18.06 12.63 18.27
C TRP A 9 -18.62 11.41 18.99
N PRO A 10 -19.44 10.59 18.29
CA PRO A 10 -20.00 9.41 18.92
C PRO A 10 -18.87 8.49 19.38
N THR A 11 -18.77 8.29 20.67
CA THR A 11 -17.82 7.35 21.31
C THR A 11 -18.42 5.93 21.41
N GLY A 12 -19.14 5.48 20.38
CA GLY A 12 -19.66 4.12 20.29
C GLY A 12 -18.62 3.16 19.73
N ASP A 13 -18.99 1.89 19.53
CA ASP A 13 -18.15 0.85 18.93
C ASP A 13 -17.45 1.39 17.70
N THR A 14 -16.16 1.62 17.83
CA THR A 14 -15.34 2.19 16.76
C THR A 14 -15.01 1.09 15.78
N PHE A 15 -15.46 1.23 14.54
CA PHE A 15 -14.96 0.40 13.46
C PHE A 15 -13.46 0.64 13.33
N ARG A 16 -12.71 -0.44 13.20
CA ARG A 16 -11.29 -0.42 12.92
C ARG A 16 -11.05 -1.04 11.54
N PRO A 17 -10.26 -0.40 10.68
CA PRO A 17 -9.82 -1.01 9.43
C PRO A 17 -9.08 -2.34 9.65
N ASP A 18 -9.17 -3.23 8.68
CA ASP A 18 -8.42 -4.49 8.67
C ASP A 18 -7.04 -4.34 7.98
N VAL A 19 -6.74 -3.17 7.44
CA VAL A 19 -5.52 -2.86 6.71
C VAL A 19 -4.69 -1.83 7.45
N CYS A 20 -3.39 -2.08 7.59
CA CYS A 20 -2.43 -1.17 8.21
C CYS A 20 -1.28 -0.83 7.25
N VAL A 21 -1.04 0.46 7.03
CA VAL A 21 0.14 0.95 6.33
C VAL A 21 1.26 1.16 7.35
N VAL A 22 2.31 0.36 7.22
CA VAL A 22 3.48 0.39 8.08
C VAL A 22 4.47 1.42 7.56
N ARG A 23 4.81 2.39 8.38
CA ARG A 23 5.82 3.41 8.10
C ARG A 23 6.99 3.30 9.04
N LYS A 24 8.12 3.81 8.63
CA LYS A 24 9.30 3.93 9.50
C LYS A 24 9.93 5.32 9.36
N SER A 25 10.19 5.98 10.47
CA SER A 25 10.85 7.30 10.47
C SER A 25 12.31 7.21 10.03
N GLY A 26 12.85 8.30 9.50
CA GLY A 26 14.27 8.43 9.15
C GLY A 26 14.71 7.63 7.93
N GLN A 27 13.80 7.06 7.14
CA GLN A 27 14.13 6.26 5.97
C GLN A 27 14.81 7.05 4.86
N ASP A 28 14.57 8.35 4.81
CA ASP A 28 15.14 9.27 3.83
C ASP A 28 16.67 9.41 3.97
N ALA A 29 17.21 9.14 5.15
CA ALA A 29 18.66 9.15 5.39
C ALA A 29 19.40 8.03 4.62
N TYR A 30 18.69 7.02 4.16
CA TYR A 30 19.25 5.88 3.44
C TYR A 30 19.13 6.01 1.91
N VAL A 31 18.58 7.13 1.42
CA VAL A 31 18.36 7.35 -0.01
C VAL A 31 19.16 8.56 -0.48
N SER A 32 20.10 8.35 -1.40
CA SER A 32 20.78 9.43 -2.10
C SER A 32 19.89 9.94 -3.25
N ALA A 33 18.78 10.58 -2.90
CA ALA A 33 17.85 11.12 -3.87
C ALA A 33 17.38 12.51 -3.45
N PRO A 34 17.01 13.39 -4.40
CA PRO A 34 16.37 14.64 -4.06
C PRO A 34 15.11 14.39 -3.21
N LEU A 35 14.83 15.28 -2.24
CA LEU A 35 13.64 15.21 -1.38
C LEU A 35 12.34 15.02 -2.17
N SER A 36 12.26 15.65 -3.36
CA SER A 36 11.13 15.49 -4.29
C SER A 36 10.91 14.05 -4.76
N SER A 37 11.99 13.26 -4.91
CA SER A 37 11.88 11.85 -5.33
C SER A 37 11.35 10.96 -4.21
N ILE A 38 11.74 11.26 -2.98
CA ILE A 38 11.32 10.55 -1.77
C ILE A 38 9.85 10.84 -1.49
N MET A 39 9.50 12.13 -1.42
CA MET A 39 8.11 12.56 -1.20
C MET A 39 7.19 12.07 -2.32
N ALA A 40 7.66 12.05 -3.56
CA ALA A 40 6.87 11.53 -4.67
C ALA A 40 6.50 10.04 -4.44
N GLY A 41 7.46 9.21 -4.07
CA GLY A 41 7.23 7.79 -3.80
C GLY A 41 6.17 7.57 -2.72
N GLU A 42 6.28 8.26 -1.60
CA GLU A 42 5.34 8.11 -0.49
C GLU A 42 3.98 8.76 -0.79
N THR A 43 3.99 10.00 -1.28
CA THR A 43 2.76 10.75 -1.57
C THR A 43 1.93 10.07 -2.64
N PHE A 44 2.55 9.63 -3.74
CA PHE A 44 1.80 8.96 -4.81
C PHE A 44 1.26 7.61 -4.38
N GLN A 45 2.03 6.84 -3.60
CA GLN A 45 1.51 5.58 -3.07
C GLN A 45 0.30 5.83 -2.15
N THR A 46 0.35 6.82 -1.28
CA THR A 46 -0.78 7.20 -0.42
C THR A 46 -2.00 7.60 -1.26
N MET A 47 -1.82 8.42 -2.29
CA MET A 47 -2.93 8.82 -3.19
C MET A 47 -3.57 7.61 -3.90
N LEU A 48 -2.81 6.59 -4.24
CA LEU A 48 -3.34 5.35 -4.82
C LEU A 48 -4.17 4.58 -3.79
N LEU A 49 -3.71 4.51 -2.54
CA LEU A 49 -4.43 3.85 -1.46
C LEU A 49 -5.72 4.60 -1.10
N ASP A 50 -5.68 5.93 -1.01
CA ASP A 50 -6.84 6.76 -0.65
C ASP A 50 -8.02 6.60 -1.61
N THR A 51 -7.75 6.24 -2.87
CA THR A 51 -8.77 6.04 -3.90
C THR A 51 -9.18 4.58 -4.10
N SER A 52 -8.66 3.68 -3.29
CA SER A 52 -8.96 2.25 -3.39
C SER A 52 -10.37 1.88 -2.94
N GLY A 53 -10.96 2.64 -2.04
CA GLY A 53 -12.18 2.27 -1.33
C GLY A 53 -11.96 1.23 -0.21
N VAL A 54 -10.71 0.96 0.14
CA VAL A 54 -10.32 0.12 1.27
C VAL A 54 -9.90 1.01 2.42
N PRO A 55 -10.60 1.00 3.56
CA PRO A 55 -10.16 1.73 4.74
C PRO A 55 -8.85 1.17 5.28
N TYR A 56 -7.96 2.06 5.70
CA TYR A 56 -6.70 1.66 6.31
C TYR A 56 -6.27 2.62 7.42
N ASP A 57 -5.52 2.09 8.38
CA ASP A 57 -4.78 2.87 9.37
C ASP A 57 -3.31 3.00 8.95
N SER A 58 -2.61 3.98 9.50
CA SER A 58 -1.19 4.19 9.24
C SER A 58 -0.44 4.42 10.54
N TYR A 59 0.50 3.52 10.87
CA TYR A 59 1.30 3.56 12.08
C TYR A 59 2.80 3.43 11.79
N PHE A 60 3.60 3.94 12.72
CA PHE A 60 5.03 3.63 12.69
C PHE A 60 5.27 2.20 13.14
N LEU A 61 6.28 1.56 12.56
CA LEU A 61 6.70 0.21 12.92
C LEU A 61 6.97 0.06 14.42
N SER A 62 7.59 1.09 15.04
CA SER A 62 7.85 1.10 16.47
C SER A 62 6.59 0.96 17.33
N ASP A 63 5.50 1.59 16.88
CA ASP A 63 4.23 1.58 17.61
C ASP A 63 3.57 0.21 17.47
N ILE A 64 3.55 -0.34 16.24
CA ILE A 64 3.01 -1.67 15.96
C ILE A 64 3.74 -2.75 16.78
N LEU A 65 5.07 -2.67 16.88
CA LEU A 65 5.84 -3.65 17.63
C LEU A 65 5.72 -3.50 19.15
N ALA A 66 5.31 -2.32 19.63
CA ALA A 66 5.16 -2.02 21.07
C ALA A 66 3.73 -2.27 21.59
N ASP A 67 2.73 -2.32 20.73
CA ASP A 67 1.32 -2.39 21.11
C ASP A 67 0.64 -3.60 20.45
N GLU A 68 0.23 -4.56 21.28
CA GLU A 68 -0.42 -5.79 20.82
C GLU A 68 -1.74 -5.51 20.08
N GLU A 69 -2.46 -4.43 20.41
CA GLU A 69 -3.68 -4.05 19.70
C GLU A 69 -3.38 -3.67 18.25
N LEU A 70 -2.21 -3.11 17.97
CA LEU A 70 -1.78 -2.76 16.61
C LEU A 70 -1.22 -3.97 15.82
N GLN A 71 -1.20 -5.16 16.42
CA GLN A 71 -0.76 -6.40 15.76
C GLN A 71 -1.91 -7.26 15.24
N ASP A 72 -3.14 -6.73 15.26
CA ASP A 72 -4.35 -7.47 14.86
C ASP A 72 -4.98 -6.93 13.57
N TYR A 73 -4.17 -6.58 12.57
CA TYR A 73 -4.64 -6.30 11.21
C TYR A 73 -4.51 -7.56 10.33
N ARG A 74 -5.38 -7.68 9.34
CA ARG A 74 -5.34 -8.77 8.35
C ARG A 74 -4.28 -8.53 7.27
N VAL A 75 -4.10 -7.26 6.91
CA VAL A 75 -3.16 -6.83 5.86
C VAL A 75 -2.21 -5.77 6.41
N TYR A 76 -0.91 -5.97 6.22
CA TYR A 76 0.12 -4.98 6.51
C TYR A 76 0.83 -4.57 5.22
N ILE A 77 0.92 -3.27 4.95
CA ILE A 77 1.57 -2.72 3.76
C ILE A 77 2.84 -2.01 4.19
N PHE A 78 3.99 -2.56 3.86
CA PHE A 78 5.31 -1.99 4.14
C PHE A 78 5.67 -0.99 3.04
N ALA A 79 5.26 0.27 3.20
CA ALA A 79 5.35 1.29 2.16
C ALA A 79 6.67 2.08 2.17
N ASN A 80 7.29 2.24 3.34
CA ASN A 80 8.54 3.00 3.50
C ASN A 80 9.36 2.40 4.64
N THR A 81 9.91 1.21 4.42
CA THR A 81 10.64 0.43 5.43
C THR A 81 11.97 -0.09 4.87
N ARG A 82 12.71 0.77 4.14
CA ARG A 82 13.96 0.44 3.45
C ARG A 82 15.01 -0.18 4.34
N TYR A 83 15.29 0.52 5.46
CA TYR A 83 16.20 0.03 6.47
C TYR A 83 15.44 -0.68 7.58
N LEU A 84 15.82 -1.90 7.87
CA LEU A 84 15.38 -2.65 9.02
C LEU A 84 16.60 -3.27 9.72
N SER A 85 16.70 -3.05 11.03
CA SER A 85 17.67 -3.76 11.86
C SER A 85 17.32 -5.24 11.97
N GLU A 86 18.28 -6.09 12.32
CA GLU A 86 18.01 -7.51 12.54
C GLU A 86 17.00 -7.73 13.68
N GLN A 87 17.06 -6.89 14.71
CA GLN A 87 16.09 -6.92 15.80
C GLN A 87 14.65 -6.64 15.31
N GLU A 88 14.48 -5.63 14.46
CA GLU A 88 13.16 -5.30 13.89
C GLU A 88 12.66 -6.41 12.96
N ARG A 89 13.53 -6.99 12.13
CA ARG A 89 13.19 -8.14 11.27
C ARG A 89 12.72 -9.33 12.10
N ALA A 90 13.45 -9.64 13.19
CA ALA A 90 13.07 -10.71 14.10
C ALA A 90 11.71 -10.42 14.75
N ALA A 91 11.51 -9.21 15.26
CA ALA A 91 10.24 -8.81 15.87
C ALA A 91 9.07 -8.90 14.88
N ILE A 92 9.23 -8.39 13.63
CA ILE A 92 8.20 -8.51 12.60
C ILE A 92 7.88 -9.99 12.31
N ARG A 93 8.92 -10.83 12.21
CA ARG A 93 8.76 -12.28 11.99
C ARG A 93 7.93 -12.93 13.09
N ASP A 94 8.25 -12.62 14.32
CA ASP A 94 7.64 -13.25 15.50
C ASP A 94 6.21 -12.75 15.75
N THR A 95 5.90 -11.50 15.35
CA THR A 95 4.60 -10.87 15.67
C THR A 95 3.65 -10.79 14.49
N LEU A 96 4.14 -10.56 13.26
CA LEU A 96 3.27 -10.29 12.11
C LEU A 96 3.24 -11.43 11.08
N MET A 97 4.31 -12.23 10.96
CA MET A 97 4.38 -13.33 9.97
C MET A 97 3.69 -14.58 10.49
N GLY A 98 2.37 -14.57 10.52
CA GLY A 98 1.54 -15.67 11.00
C GLY A 98 0.06 -15.31 10.99
N ALA A 99 -0.78 -16.16 11.60
CA ALA A 99 -2.22 -15.96 11.77
C ALA A 99 -2.98 -15.64 10.46
N ASP A 100 -2.55 -16.25 9.36
CA ASP A 100 -3.10 -16.10 8.00
C ASP A 100 -3.10 -14.64 7.48
N ARG A 101 -2.19 -13.82 8.02
CA ARG A 101 -2.04 -12.41 7.60
C ARG A 101 -1.43 -12.29 6.21
N TRP A 102 -1.74 -11.16 5.58
CA TRP A 102 -1.17 -10.77 4.30
C TRP A 102 -0.18 -9.62 4.50
N LEU A 103 1.04 -9.79 4.05
CA LEU A 103 2.10 -8.79 4.13
C LEU A 103 2.47 -8.35 2.72
N VAL A 104 2.26 -7.07 2.44
CA VAL A 104 2.54 -6.44 1.15
C VAL A 104 3.81 -5.61 1.28
N PHE A 105 4.82 -5.92 0.49
CA PHE A 105 6.11 -5.25 0.51
C PHE A 105 6.32 -4.48 -0.77
N LEU A 106 6.68 -3.20 -0.66
CA LEU A 106 6.87 -2.31 -1.80
C LEU A 106 8.34 -1.97 -2.01
N GLY A 107 8.84 -2.21 -3.21
CA GLY A 107 10.17 -1.82 -3.67
C GLY A 107 11.29 -2.36 -2.77
N ASP A 108 12.03 -1.45 -2.17
CA ASP A 108 13.22 -1.71 -1.37
C ASP A 108 12.94 -1.98 0.13
N SER A 109 11.70 -2.38 0.48
CA SER A 109 11.32 -2.67 1.87
C SER A 109 12.21 -3.75 2.49
N GLY A 110 12.99 -3.36 3.51
CA GLY A 110 13.93 -4.27 4.17
C GLY A 110 15.21 -4.58 3.39
N TYR A 111 15.52 -3.85 2.31
CA TYR A 111 16.74 -4.08 1.53
C TYR A 111 18.01 -3.62 2.24
N ILE A 112 17.93 -2.59 3.08
CA ILE A 112 19.08 -2.02 3.79
C ILE A 112 19.15 -2.61 5.20
N THR A 113 20.34 -3.09 5.55
CA THR A 113 20.68 -3.66 6.86
C THR A 113 21.72 -2.78 7.57
N GLU A 114 22.11 -3.15 8.80
CA GLU A 114 23.20 -2.51 9.53
C GLU A 114 24.54 -2.55 8.77
N THR A 115 24.72 -3.54 7.90
CA THR A 115 25.95 -3.73 7.11
C THR A 115 25.86 -3.17 5.69
N GLY A 116 24.68 -2.63 5.31
CA GLY A 116 24.43 -2.05 3.99
C GLY A 116 23.35 -2.79 3.19
N PRO A 117 23.25 -2.51 1.89
CA PRO A 117 22.27 -3.14 0.99
C PRO A 117 22.45 -4.65 0.89
N SER A 118 21.36 -5.42 0.95
CA SER A 118 21.40 -6.88 0.90
C SER A 118 20.13 -7.46 0.24
N ALA A 119 20.30 -8.05 -0.94
CA ALA A 119 19.23 -8.80 -1.61
C ALA A 119 18.87 -10.09 -0.88
N GLU A 120 19.82 -10.68 -0.14
CA GLU A 120 19.57 -11.85 0.69
C GLU A 120 18.66 -11.49 1.88
N ALA A 121 18.94 -10.38 2.57
CA ALA A 121 18.11 -9.92 3.68
C ALA A 121 16.71 -9.53 3.22
N LEU A 122 16.59 -8.88 2.05
CA LEU A 122 15.30 -8.62 1.40
C LEU A 122 14.56 -9.92 1.11
N SER A 123 15.21 -10.90 0.48
CA SER A 123 14.61 -12.20 0.15
C SER A 123 14.08 -12.92 1.38
N GLN A 124 14.86 -12.96 2.45
CA GLN A 124 14.46 -13.56 3.73
C GLN A 124 13.27 -12.81 4.36
N PHE A 125 13.25 -11.49 4.22
CA PHE A 125 12.20 -10.66 4.79
C PHE A 125 10.88 -10.80 4.03
N VAL A 126 10.91 -10.79 2.70
CA VAL A 126 9.69 -10.94 1.89
C VAL A 126 9.26 -12.39 1.69
N GLY A 127 10.09 -13.36 2.08
CA GLY A 127 9.80 -14.78 1.95
C GLY A 127 9.84 -15.31 0.52
N MET A 128 10.47 -14.58 -0.40
CA MET A 128 10.67 -14.95 -1.81
C MET A 128 12.10 -14.62 -2.22
N THR A 129 12.67 -15.39 -3.13
CA THR A 129 13.99 -15.08 -3.70
C THR A 129 13.90 -13.83 -4.57
N VAL A 130 14.52 -12.75 -4.12
CA VAL A 130 14.63 -11.49 -4.84
C VAL A 130 16.07 -11.24 -5.22
N THR A 131 16.29 -10.83 -6.46
CA THR A 131 17.61 -10.50 -7.00
C THR A 131 17.66 -9.06 -7.49
N THR A 132 18.85 -8.51 -7.55
CA THR A 132 19.14 -7.21 -8.15
C THR A 132 20.57 -7.21 -8.66
N ASP A 133 20.80 -6.61 -9.81
CA ASP A 133 22.15 -6.38 -10.36
C ASP A 133 22.70 -5.00 -9.98
N GLY A 134 21.98 -4.27 -9.12
CA GLY A 134 22.32 -2.90 -8.76
C GLY A 134 21.93 -1.86 -9.81
N SER A 135 21.31 -2.27 -10.90
CA SER A 135 20.82 -1.34 -11.91
C SER A 135 19.64 -0.51 -11.40
N TYR A 136 19.47 0.67 -11.98
CA TYR A 136 18.37 1.56 -11.68
C TYR A 136 17.43 1.64 -12.89
N SER A 137 16.16 1.36 -12.68
CA SER A 137 15.18 1.36 -13.75
C SER A 137 13.96 2.19 -13.36
N ARG A 138 13.39 2.88 -14.33
CA ARG A 138 12.04 3.47 -14.25
C ARG A 138 11.02 2.64 -15.02
N ALA A 139 11.43 1.46 -15.49
CA ALA A 139 10.52 0.61 -16.24
C ALA A 139 9.30 0.26 -15.38
N PRO A 140 8.10 0.43 -15.90
CA PRO A 140 6.90 -0.03 -15.23
C PRO A 140 6.88 -1.55 -15.22
N ALA A 141 6.10 -2.12 -14.31
CA ALA A 141 5.70 -3.51 -14.42
C ALA A 141 4.43 -3.61 -15.28
N PHE A 142 4.34 -4.67 -16.05
CA PHE A 142 3.17 -5.01 -16.84
C PHE A 142 2.37 -6.06 -16.08
N VAL A 143 1.10 -5.79 -15.85
CA VAL A 143 0.16 -6.76 -15.27
C VAL A 143 -0.41 -7.59 -16.42
N ASP A 144 0.27 -8.67 -16.73
CA ASP A 144 0.00 -9.55 -17.87
C ASP A 144 -0.43 -10.97 -17.46
N VAL A 145 -0.62 -11.20 -16.17
CA VAL A 145 -1.02 -12.49 -15.59
C VAL A 145 -2.46 -12.41 -15.10
N GLN A 146 -3.29 -13.38 -15.48
CA GLN A 146 -4.64 -13.54 -14.90
C GLN A 146 -4.55 -14.19 -13.52
N HIS A 147 -4.87 -13.44 -12.50
CA HIS A 147 -4.91 -13.87 -11.11
C HIS A 147 -6.00 -13.10 -10.35
N ALA A 148 -6.50 -13.61 -9.22
CA ALA A 148 -7.47 -12.88 -8.40
C ALA A 148 -6.94 -11.48 -8.02
N LEU A 149 -5.67 -11.38 -7.64
CA LEU A 149 -5.04 -10.11 -7.27
C LEU A 149 -4.84 -9.11 -8.42
N THR A 150 -4.94 -9.54 -9.67
CA THR A 150 -4.72 -8.68 -10.85
C THR A 150 -6.02 -8.34 -11.59
N GLN A 151 -7.17 -8.72 -11.05
CA GLN A 151 -8.45 -8.40 -11.63
C GLN A 151 -8.66 -6.88 -11.64
N ASP A 152 -9.04 -6.33 -12.79
CA ASP A 152 -9.31 -4.90 -13.02
C ASP A 152 -8.13 -3.97 -12.70
N VAL A 153 -6.94 -4.52 -12.48
CA VAL A 153 -5.70 -3.75 -12.28
C VAL A 153 -5.25 -3.18 -13.63
N PRO A 154 -4.91 -1.88 -13.71
CA PRO A 154 -4.38 -1.30 -14.94
C PRO A 154 -3.15 -2.07 -15.45
N PRO A 155 -2.98 -2.18 -16.78
CA PRO A 155 -1.93 -3.02 -17.37
C PRO A 155 -0.50 -2.52 -17.07
N PHE A 156 -0.36 -1.29 -16.59
CA PHE A 156 0.93 -0.70 -16.22
C PHE A 156 0.92 -0.30 -14.77
N GLN A 157 1.94 -0.72 -14.03
CA GLN A 157 2.13 -0.37 -12.63
C GLN A 157 3.48 0.31 -12.44
N GLY A 158 3.50 1.29 -11.54
CA GLY A 158 4.66 2.11 -11.24
C GLY A 158 4.49 3.56 -11.64
N MET A 159 5.56 4.35 -11.52
CA MET A 159 5.53 5.78 -11.78
C MET A 159 5.35 6.03 -13.28
N SER A 160 4.18 6.53 -13.69
CA SER A 160 3.90 6.83 -15.09
C SER A 160 4.80 7.96 -15.61
N GLU A 161 5.11 7.92 -16.92
CA GLU A 161 5.84 9.02 -17.59
C GLU A 161 5.12 10.37 -17.44
N PHE A 162 3.78 10.36 -17.28
CA PHE A 162 3.00 11.56 -17.01
C PHE A 162 3.37 12.21 -15.68
N LEU A 163 3.52 11.43 -14.61
CA LEU A 163 3.93 11.93 -13.29
C LEU A 163 5.38 12.44 -13.33
N VAL A 164 6.25 11.72 -14.01
CA VAL A 164 7.64 12.16 -14.24
C VAL A 164 7.64 13.47 -15.05
N GLY A 165 6.81 13.58 -16.09
CA GLY A 165 6.66 14.78 -16.90
C GLY A 165 6.14 15.98 -16.12
N LEU A 166 5.12 15.78 -15.28
CA LEU A 166 4.55 16.83 -14.43
C LEU A 166 5.59 17.39 -13.44
N MET A 167 6.42 16.52 -12.86
CA MET A 167 7.46 16.90 -11.92
C MET A 167 8.65 17.60 -12.59
N THR A 168 8.96 17.26 -13.84
CA THR A 168 10.00 17.94 -14.63
C THR A 168 9.54 19.29 -15.16
N GLN A 169 8.26 19.46 -15.49
CA GLN A 169 7.68 20.75 -15.92
C GLN A 169 7.66 21.81 -14.81
N SER A 170 7.67 21.43 -13.55
CA SER A 170 7.76 22.35 -12.42
C SER A 170 9.13 23.00 -12.23
N GLY A 171 10.05 22.85 -13.19
CA GLY A 171 11.39 23.44 -13.16
C GLY A 171 12.39 22.72 -12.27
N GLN A 172 12.02 21.62 -11.66
CA GLN A 172 12.93 20.76 -10.91
C GLN A 172 13.57 19.73 -11.87
N SER A 173 14.53 20.18 -12.64
CA SER A 173 15.28 19.38 -13.62
C SER A 173 16.14 18.25 -13.02
N SER A 174 16.06 18.02 -11.72
CA SER A 174 16.91 17.06 -10.99
C SER A 174 16.16 15.83 -10.47
N PHE A 175 15.03 15.43 -11.07
CA PHE A 175 14.41 14.15 -10.78
C PHE A 175 15.25 13.00 -11.39
N THR A 176 16.50 12.90 -10.94
CA THR A 176 17.48 11.92 -11.42
C THR A 176 17.41 10.59 -10.64
N GLY A 177 16.64 10.56 -9.55
CA GLY A 177 16.47 9.34 -8.77
C GLY A 177 15.77 8.27 -9.59
N ARG A 178 16.50 7.25 -9.99
CA ARG A 178 15.92 6.02 -10.53
C ARG A 178 15.81 5.04 -9.37
N PRO A 179 14.66 4.39 -9.17
CA PRO A 179 14.57 3.31 -8.19
C PRO A 179 15.46 2.15 -8.62
N GLN A 180 16.01 1.44 -7.65
CA GLN A 180 16.72 0.20 -7.91
C GLN A 180 15.74 -0.84 -8.45
N ARG A 181 16.19 -1.62 -9.42
CA ARG A 181 15.40 -2.72 -9.99
C ARG A 181 15.55 -3.96 -9.14
N PHE A 182 14.41 -4.53 -8.78
CA PHE A 182 14.32 -5.81 -8.07
C PHE A 182 13.54 -6.80 -8.92
N GLU A 183 14.03 -8.04 -9.00
CA GLU A 183 13.44 -9.12 -9.78
C GLU A 183 13.17 -10.31 -8.86
N ILE A 184 12.03 -10.96 -9.05
CA ILE A 184 11.67 -12.16 -8.29
C ILE A 184 12.13 -13.39 -9.05
N ALA A 185 13.08 -14.13 -8.47
CA ALA A 185 13.67 -15.35 -9.03
C ALA A 185 13.25 -16.59 -8.22
N ASP A 186 11.99 -16.64 -7.80
CA ASP A 186 11.45 -17.68 -6.92
C ASP A 186 10.45 -18.57 -7.67
N ALA A 187 10.81 -19.83 -7.91
CA ALA A 187 9.97 -20.77 -8.63
C ALA A 187 8.69 -21.19 -7.86
N ALA A 188 8.64 -20.95 -6.54
CA ALA A 188 7.46 -21.23 -5.72
C ALA A 188 6.52 -20.02 -5.57
N ALA A 189 6.92 -18.87 -6.06
CA ALA A 189 6.07 -17.69 -6.11
C ALA A 189 5.19 -17.69 -7.37
N THR A 190 3.99 -17.15 -7.27
CA THR A 190 3.09 -16.92 -8.39
C THR A 190 3.32 -15.51 -8.92
N ALA A 191 3.77 -15.38 -10.17
CA ALA A 191 3.94 -14.08 -10.80
C ALA A 191 2.60 -13.35 -10.95
N LEU A 192 2.62 -12.03 -10.73
CA LEU A 192 1.49 -11.12 -10.94
C LEU A 192 1.76 -10.14 -12.08
N GLY A 193 3.02 -9.94 -12.42
CA GLY A 193 3.43 -9.04 -13.49
C GLY A 193 4.93 -9.08 -13.75
N HIS A 194 5.32 -8.60 -14.93
CA HIS A 194 6.68 -8.69 -15.44
C HIS A 194 7.21 -7.32 -15.87
N TYR A 195 8.52 -7.19 -15.91
CA TYR A 195 9.18 -6.12 -16.65
C TYR A 195 9.10 -6.41 -18.17
N GLU A 196 9.42 -5.41 -19.00
CA GLU A 196 9.38 -5.52 -20.46
C GLU A 196 10.27 -6.65 -21.00
N ASP A 197 11.35 -6.99 -20.33
CA ASP A 197 12.26 -8.09 -20.68
C ASP A 197 11.81 -9.48 -20.19
N GLY A 198 10.65 -9.56 -19.56
CA GLY A 198 10.03 -10.78 -19.06
C GLY A 198 10.48 -11.21 -17.65
N ALA A 199 11.37 -10.46 -16.99
CA ALA A 199 11.70 -10.73 -15.59
C ALA A 199 10.51 -10.43 -14.68
N VAL A 200 10.27 -11.25 -13.66
CA VAL A 200 9.14 -11.09 -12.74
C VAL A 200 9.35 -9.86 -11.87
N ALA A 201 8.41 -8.92 -11.95
CA ALA A 201 8.44 -7.65 -11.21
C ALA A 201 7.54 -7.67 -9.96
N MET A 202 6.48 -8.48 -9.99
CA MET A 202 5.49 -8.58 -8.93
C MET A 202 5.08 -10.04 -8.75
N ALA A 203 4.96 -10.50 -7.52
CA ALA A 203 4.56 -11.88 -7.22
C ALA A 203 3.86 -11.99 -5.85
N THR A 204 3.15 -13.11 -5.68
CA THR A 204 2.60 -13.54 -4.40
C THR A 204 3.06 -14.95 -4.05
N ARG A 205 3.15 -15.24 -2.75
CA ARG A 205 3.50 -16.55 -2.24
C ARG A 205 2.82 -16.83 -0.90
N ASN A 206 2.12 -17.97 -0.79
CA ASN A 206 1.63 -18.47 0.48
C ASN A 206 2.76 -19.23 1.19
N LEU A 207 3.03 -18.86 2.44
CA LEU A 207 4.13 -19.39 3.26
C LEU A 207 3.64 -20.27 4.43
N GLY A 208 2.39 -20.77 4.34
CA GLY A 208 1.86 -21.76 5.28
C GLY A 208 1.46 -21.19 6.64
N GLY A 209 1.12 -19.93 6.72
CA GLY A 209 0.67 -19.25 7.94
C GLY A 209 0.55 -17.76 7.71
N TRP A 210 1.05 -17.27 6.58
CA TRP A 210 0.92 -15.93 6.09
C TRP A 210 1.12 -15.87 4.58
N THR A 211 0.62 -14.85 3.94
CA THR A 211 0.78 -14.63 2.49
C THR A 211 1.64 -13.41 2.25
N SER A 212 2.66 -13.56 1.44
CA SER A 212 3.52 -12.47 0.96
C SER A 212 3.06 -11.99 -0.40
N VAL A 213 2.96 -10.67 -0.56
CA VAL A 213 2.85 -10.00 -1.86
C VAL A 213 4.03 -9.05 -1.97
N TYR A 214 4.87 -9.25 -2.98
CA TYR A 214 6.01 -8.38 -3.23
C TYR A 214 5.89 -7.68 -4.58
N LEU A 215 5.99 -6.36 -4.53
CA LEU A 215 5.92 -5.47 -5.69
C LEU A 215 7.27 -4.76 -5.83
N GLY A 216 8.13 -5.27 -6.71
CA GLY A 216 9.50 -4.77 -6.90
C GLY A 216 9.59 -3.36 -7.52
N VAL A 217 8.47 -2.83 -7.98
CA VAL A 217 8.38 -1.49 -8.58
C VAL A 217 7.75 -0.51 -7.57
N PRO A 218 8.38 0.64 -7.30
CA PRO A 218 7.78 1.67 -6.45
C PRO A 218 6.45 2.19 -7.01
N ASN A 219 5.52 2.54 -6.14
CA ASN A 219 4.18 3.04 -6.50
C ASN A 219 3.39 2.08 -7.42
N SER A 220 3.53 0.80 -7.20
CA SER A 220 2.87 -0.24 -7.98
C SER A 220 1.66 -0.89 -7.29
N LEU A 221 1.37 -0.53 -6.05
CA LEU A 221 0.15 -0.95 -5.38
C LEU A 221 -0.97 0.03 -5.71
N ASP A 222 -1.72 -0.28 -6.74
CA ASP A 222 -2.87 0.52 -7.13
C ASP A 222 -4.14 0.16 -6.35
N GLY A 223 -5.19 0.98 -6.50
CA GLY A 223 -6.43 0.79 -5.73
C GLY A 223 -7.15 -0.52 -6.03
N ALA A 224 -7.14 -1.00 -7.28
CA ALA A 224 -7.76 -2.27 -7.65
C ALA A 224 -7.00 -3.45 -7.02
N MET A 225 -5.67 -3.44 -7.11
CA MET A 225 -4.84 -4.48 -6.50
C MET A 225 -5.00 -4.50 -4.97
N LEU A 226 -5.08 -3.34 -4.33
CA LEU A 226 -5.33 -3.28 -2.88
C LEU A 226 -6.69 -3.86 -2.51
N ARG A 227 -7.75 -3.56 -3.28
CA ARG A 227 -9.08 -4.19 -3.06
C ARG A 227 -9.01 -5.70 -3.19
N ASN A 228 -8.40 -6.20 -4.26
CA ASN A 228 -8.28 -7.63 -4.49
C ASN A 228 -7.50 -8.32 -3.35
N ILE A 229 -6.42 -7.70 -2.85
CA ILE A 229 -5.68 -8.20 -1.68
C ILE A 229 -6.57 -8.20 -0.44
N ALA A 230 -7.30 -7.10 -0.19
CA ALA A 230 -8.20 -6.99 0.95
C ALA A 230 -9.31 -8.04 0.91
N GLU A 231 -9.94 -8.26 -0.23
CA GLU A 231 -10.99 -9.27 -0.44
C GLU A 231 -10.46 -10.69 -0.23
N GLU A 232 -9.31 -11.03 -0.80
CA GLU A 232 -8.67 -12.34 -0.62
C GLU A 232 -8.22 -12.58 0.84
N ALA A 233 -7.81 -11.53 1.54
CA ALA A 233 -7.48 -11.57 2.97
C ALA A 233 -8.72 -11.60 3.88
N GLY A 234 -9.92 -11.46 3.32
CA GLY A 234 -11.16 -11.30 4.10
C GLY A 234 -11.22 -10.00 4.90
N ALA A 235 -10.50 -8.97 4.47
CA ALA A 235 -10.53 -7.64 5.04
C ALA A 235 -11.75 -6.85 4.54
N TYR A 236 -12.18 -5.89 5.33
CA TYR A 236 -13.32 -5.05 4.97
C TYR A 236 -12.99 -4.09 3.82
N VAL A 237 -13.90 -4.02 2.86
CA VAL A 237 -13.87 -3.09 1.73
C VAL A 237 -15.11 -2.20 1.78
N LEU A 238 -14.90 -0.90 1.92
CA LEU A 238 -15.97 0.10 1.97
C LEU A 238 -16.64 0.30 0.60
N GLY A 239 -15.88 0.21 -0.49
CA GLY A 239 -16.30 0.63 -1.82
C GLY A 239 -15.94 2.10 -2.10
N ALA A 240 -16.65 2.73 -3.04
CA ALA A 240 -16.37 4.10 -3.50
C ALA A 240 -15.06 4.27 -4.29
N GLU A 241 -14.73 3.29 -5.09
CA GLU A 241 -13.50 3.29 -5.90
C GLU A 241 -13.36 4.56 -6.78
N GLY A 242 -12.14 5.08 -6.80
CA GLY A 242 -11.81 6.29 -7.55
C GLY A 242 -12.25 7.59 -6.87
N HIS A 243 -12.77 7.52 -5.66
CA HIS A 243 -13.04 8.63 -4.75
C HIS A 243 -12.10 8.55 -3.56
N GLU A 244 -11.75 9.70 -2.97
CA GLU A 244 -10.93 9.71 -1.75
C GLU A 244 -11.81 9.43 -0.54
N THR A 245 -11.47 8.37 0.20
CA THR A 245 -12.23 7.96 1.38
C THR A 245 -11.32 7.83 2.59
N HIS A 246 -11.75 8.42 3.70
CA HIS A 246 -11.11 8.24 4.99
C HIS A 246 -12.16 7.83 6.02
N MET A 247 -11.82 6.86 6.84
CA MET A 247 -12.71 6.32 7.86
C MET A 247 -12.11 6.52 9.25
N SER A 248 -12.90 6.97 10.17
CA SER A 248 -12.52 7.11 11.58
C SER A 248 -13.71 6.77 12.47
N GLY A 249 -13.59 5.70 13.23
CA GLY A 249 -14.69 5.16 14.01
C GLY A 249 -15.87 4.81 13.10
N ARG A 250 -17.03 5.42 13.32
CA ARG A 250 -18.22 5.23 12.49
C ARG A 250 -18.41 6.28 11.39
N MET A 251 -17.49 7.23 11.29
CA MET A 251 -17.59 8.32 10.30
C MET A 251 -16.73 8.04 9.09
N VAL A 252 -17.28 8.24 7.91
CA VAL A 252 -16.57 8.25 6.64
C VAL A 252 -16.60 9.65 6.06
N SER A 253 -15.45 10.18 5.67
CA SER A 253 -15.37 11.29 4.74
C SER A 253 -15.17 10.74 3.33
N LEU A 254 -16.00 11.17 2.39
CA LEU A 254 -15.90 10.83 0.98
C LEU A 254 -15.74 12.12 0.20
N HIS A 255 -14.56 12.33 -0.40
CA HIS A 255 -14.33 13.43 -1.36
C HIS A 255 -14.56 12.90 -2.77
N ALA A 256 -15.62 13.39 -3.40
CA ALA A 256 -16.04 12.92 -4.70
C ALA A 256 -15.17 13.51 -5.82
N ARG A 257 -14.47 12.65 -6.56
CA ARG A 257 -13.67 13.03 -7.75
C ARG A 257 -14.49 13.06 -9.03
N LYS A 258 -15.62 12.35 -9.03
CA LYS A 258 -16.56 12.26 -10.18
C LYS A 258 -17.98 12.46 -9.68
N THR A 259 -18.86 12.96 -10.54
CA THR A 259 -20.32 13.02 -10.28
C THR A 259 -20.97 11.70 -10.64
N GLY A 260 -21.88 11.23 -9.81
CA GLY A 260 -22.66 10.01 -10.05
C GLY A 260 -23.00 9.24 -8.79
N PRO A 261 -23.65 8.09 -8.93
CA PRO A 261 -23.94 7.22 -7.79
C PRO A 261 -22.66 6.55 -7.28
N VAL A 262 -22.52 6.50 -5.96
CA VAL A 262 -21.45 5.79 -5.26
C VAL A 262 -22.08 4.85 -4.26
N THR A 263 -21.75 3.57 -4.34
CA THR A 263 -22.24 2.56 -3.39
C THR A 263 -21.17 2.26 -2.36
N LEU A 264 -21.56 2.35 -1.10
CA LEU A 264 -20.75 1.99 0.06
C LEU A 264 -21.30 0.70 0.65
N ARG A 265 -20.41 -0.23 1.00
CA ARG A 265 -20.73 -1.39 1.81
C ARG A 265 -20.51 -1.01 3.27
N LEU A 266 -21.54 -1.10 4.09
CA LEU A 266 -21.44 -0.78 5.52
C LEU A 266 -20.86 -1.97 6.31
N PRO A 267 -20.32 -1.75 7.54
CA PRO A 267 -19.75 -2.84 8.35
C PRO A 267 -20.72 -3.97 8.71
N ASP A 268 -22.03 -3.70 8.71
CA ASP A 268 -23.09 -4.70 8.92
C ASP A 268 -23.41 -5.52 7.65
N GLY A 269 -22.72 -5.27 6.55
CA GLY A 269 -22.90 -5.92 5.26
C GLY A 269 -24.02 -5.31 4.41
N THR A 270 -24.72 -4.29 4.86
CA THR A 270 -25.71 -3.57 4.04
C THR A 270 -25.01 -2.62 3.05
N GLU A 271 -25.74 -2.22 2.01
CA GLU A 271 -25.23 -1.26 1.02
C GLU A 271 -26.01 0.04 1.08
N ARG A 272 -25.29 1.16 0.94
CA ARG A 272 -25.86 2.50 0.86
C ARG A 272 -25.35 3.19 -0.41
N THR A 273 -26.28 3.61 -1.27
CA THR A 273 -25.94 4.38 -2.48
C THR A 273 -26.20 5.86 -2.26
N LEU A 274 -25.24 6.69 -2.63
CA LEU A 274 -25.28 8.14 -2.54
C LEU A 274 -25.08 8.73 -3.94
N ASP A 275 -25.87 9.72 -4.30
CA ASP A 275 -25.61 10.55 -5.48
C ASP A 275 -24.66 11.69 -5.10
N VAL A 276 -23.41 11.60 -5.59
CA VAL A 276 -22.37 12.56 -5.27
C VAL A 276 -22.06 13.50 -6.44
N LYS A 277 -21.56 14.68 -6.13
CA LYS A 277 -21.07 15.66 -7.12
C LYS A 277 -19.56 15.80 -7.01
N ALA A 278 -18.90 15.84 -8.14
CA ALA A 278 -17.46 16.04 -8.20
C ALA A 278 -17.01 17.28 -7.41
N GLN A 279 -15.89 17.18 -6.70
CA GLN A 279 -15.30 18.24 -5.86
C GLN A 279 -16.10 18.57 -4.58
N GLU A 280 -17.12 17.78 -4.24
CA GLU A 280 -17.83 17.90 -2.95
C GLU A 280 -17.33 16.83 -1.97
N THR A 281 -17.36 17.15 -0.67
CA THR A 281 -17.03 16.22 0.41
C THR A 281 -18.29 15.89 1.21
N TYR A 282 -18.53 14.61 1.38
CA TYR A 282 -19.66 14.05 2.11
C TYR A 282 -19.16 13.44 3.42
N TRP A 283 -19.90 13.70 4.47
CA TRP A 283 -19.69 13.06 5.78
C TRP A 283 -20.81 12.08 6.02
N ILE A 284 -20.45 10.84 6.24
CA ILE A 284 -21.39 9.72 6.29
C ILE A 284 -21.22 9.04 7.64
N ASP A 285 -22.31 9.01 8.41
CA ASP A 285 -22.39 8.19 9.62
C ASP A 285 -22.78 6.77 9.21
N LEU A 286 -21.97 5.79 9.54
CA LEU A 286 -22.22 4.38 9.19
C LEU A 286 -23.31 3.72 10.05
N GLN A 287 -23.74 4.36 11.13
CA GLN A 287 -24.82 3.90 12.02
C GLN A 287 -26.06 4.82 11.99
N GLY A 288 -25.99 5.94 11.28
CA GLY A 288 -27.06 6.92 11.19
C GLY A 288 -27.94 6.73 9.94
N GLU A 289 -29.21 7.18 10.04
CA GLU A 289 -30.12 7.29 8.90
C GLU A 289 -29.64 8.31 7.85
#